data_19db16c5909b2550996dba2220442515
#
_entry.id   19db16c5909b2550996dba2220442515
#
_cell.length_a   1.000
_cell.length_b   1.000
_cell.length_c   1.000
_cell.angle_alpha   90.00
_cell.angle_beta   90.00
_cell.angle_gamma   90.00
#
_symmetry.space_group_name_H-M   'P 1'
#
loop_
_entity.id
_entity.type
_entity.pdbx_description
1 polymer ?
#
loop_
_entity_poly.entity_id
_entity_poly.type
_entity_poly.pdbx_seq_one_letter_code
_entity_poly.pdbx_strand_id
1 'polypeptide(L)' 'YGGMEQQELKRLKELEAENNKLKQMYADVSLDNKMLKDILSKKF' A
#
# COMPACT_ATOMS: atom_id res chain seq x y z
N TYR A 1 6.60 32.30 0.80
CA TYR A 1 5.85 31.25 0.23
C TYR A 1 6.71 30.14 -0.29
N GLY A 2 7.42 30.41 -1.34
CA GLY A 2 7.98 29.42 -2.22
C GLY A 2 8.71 28.29 -1.55
N GLY A 3 9.64 28.62 -0.67
CA GLY A 3 10.49 27.58 -0.10
C GLY A 3 9.74 26.54 0.68
N MET A 4 8.83 26.99 1.50
CA MET A 4 8.04 26.08 2.31
C MET A 4 7.13 25.22 1.46
N GLU A 5 6.56 25.84 0.46
CA GLU A 5 5.65 25.10 -0.41
C GLU A 5 6.36 23.97 -1.13
N GLN A 6 7.57 24.22 -1.57
CA GLN A 6 8.31 23.18 -2.27
C GLN A 6 8.62 22.00 -1.37
N GLN A 7 9.01 22.30 -0.15
CA GLN A 7 9.31 21.23 0.80
C GLN A 7 8.05 20.45 1.15
N GLU A 8 6.97 21.16 1.34
CA GLU A 8 5.71 20.49 1.66
C GLU A 8 5.23 19.64 0.51
N LEU A 9 5.35 20.14 -0.71
CA LEU A 9 4.97 19.37 -1.87
C LEU A 9 5.82 18.12 -2.01
N LYS A 10 7.10 18.27 -1.80
CA LYS A 10 8.00 17.13 -1.88
C LYS A 10 7.65 16.09 -0.84
N ARG A 11 7.37 16.55 0.36
CA ARG A 11 6.99 15.64 1.43
C ARG A 11 5.67 14.96 1.15
N LEU A 12 4.73 15.71 0.60
CA LEU A 12 3.45 15.15 0.22
C LEU A 12 3.62 14.04 -0.79
N LYS A 13 4.45 14.29 -1.78
CA LYS A 13 4.68 13.27 -2.80
C LYS A 13 5.34 12.04 -2.22
N GLU A 14 6.27 12.25 -1.30
CA GLU A 14 6.92 11.13 -0.65
C GLU A 14 5.92 10.32 0.16
N LEU A 15 5.08 11.01 0.91
CA LEU A 15 4.07 10.34 1.72
C LEU A 15 3.07 9.61 0.83
N GLU A 16 2.71 10.22 -0.27
CA GLU A 16 1.79 9.59 -1.20
C GLU A 16 2.38 8.31 -1.77
N ALA A 17 3.64 8.38 -2.14
CA ALA A 17 4.31 7.22 -2.70
C ALA A 17 4.40 6.11 -1.66
N GLU A 18 4.76 6.46 -0.44
CA GLU A 18 4.83 5.49 0.62
C GLU A 18 3.47 4.88 0.89
N ASN A 19 2.44 5.72 0.90
CA ASN A 19 1.09 5.24 1.16
C ASN A 19 0.65 4.27 0.08
N ASN A 20 0.91 4.62 -1.17
CA ASN A 20 0.56 3.74 -2.27
C ASN A 20 1.30 2.41 -2.18
N LYS A 21 2.55 2.48 -1.81
CA LYS A 21 3.34 1.26 -1.67
C LYS A 21 2.79 0.38 -0.56
N LEU A 22 2.46 0.99 0.56
CA LEU A 22 1.89 0.25 1.67
C LEU A 22 0.56 -0.38 1.30
N LYS A 23 -0.27 0.37 0.59
CA LYS A 23 -1.55 -0.16 0.14
C LYS A 23 -1.36 -1.34 -0.79
N GLN A 24 -0.39 -1.25 -1.66
CA GLN A 24 -0.11 -2.33 -2.59
C GLN A 24 0.36 -3.56 -1.87
N MET A 25 1.27 -3.37 -0.92
CA MET A 25 1.76 -4.49 -0.13
C MET A 25 0.63 -5.13 0.67
N TYR A 26 -0.22 -4.31 1.24
CA TYR A 26 -1.35 -4.81 2.00
C TYR A 26 -2.28 -5.61 1.10
N ALA A 27 -2.54 -5.10 -0.08
CA ALA A 27 -3.43 -5.79 -1.01
C ALA A 27 -2.83 -7.13 -1.43
N ASP A 28 -1.53 -7.15 -1.69
CA ASP A 28 -0.86 -8.38 -2.06
C ASP A 28 -0.96 -9.42 -0.96
N VAL A 29 -0.66 -9.01 0.26
CA VAL A 29 -0.71 -9.91 1.39
C VAL A 29 -2.13 -10.38 1.64
N SER A 30 -3.09 -9.48 1.51
CA SER A 30 -4.49 -9.84 1.70
C SER A 30 -4.94 -10.85 0.67
N LEU A 31 -4.53 -10.68 -0.56
CA LEU A 31 -4.87 -11.61 -1.62
C LEU A 31 -4.26 -12.98 -1.35
N ASP A 32 -2.98 -12.99 -1.01
CA ASP A 32 -2.32 -14.24 -0.70
C ASP A 32 -3.01 -14.95 0.45
N ASN A 33 -3.36 -14.18 1.46
CA ASN A 33 -4.03 -14.74 2.63
C ASN A 33 -5.38 -15.33 2.26
N LYS A 34 -6.12 -14.63 1.43
CA LYS A 34 -7.41 -15.11 1.00
C LYS A 34 -7.28 -16.37 0.17
N MET A 35 -6.31 -16.39 -0.72
CA MET A 35 -6.10 -17.58 -1.54
C MET A 35 -5.72 -18.78 -0.70
N LEU A 36 -4.86 -18.56 0.27
CA LEU A 36 -4.50 -19.65 1.17
C LEU A 36 -5.69 -20.15 1.95
N LYS A 37 -6.49 -19.25 2.44
CA LYS A 37 -7.69 -19.63 3.16
C LYS A 37 -8.66 -20.41 2.28
N ASP A 38 -8.80 -19.96 1.05
CA ASP A 38 -9.68 -20.65 0.12
C ASP A 38 -9.20 -22.08 -0.13
N ILE A 39 -7.90 -22.21 -0.32
CA ILE A 39 -7.34 -23.55 -0.54
C ILE A 39 -7.54 -24.43 0.67
N LEU A 40 -7.31 -23.89 1.84
CA LEU A 40 -7.43 -24.66 3.05
C LEU A 40 -8.88 -25.04 3.37
N SER A 41 -9.81 -24.15 3.05
CA SER A 41 -11.20 -24.41 3.36
C SER A 41 -11.86 -25.24 2.29
N LYS A 42 -11.31 -25.27 1.11
CA LYS A 42 -11.85 -26.13 0.06
C LYS A 42 -11.45 -27.55 0.36
N LYS A 43 -12.41 -28.34 0.54
CA LYS A 43 -12.15 -29.76 0.75
C LYS A 43 -12.17 -30.46 -0.59
N PHE A 44 -11.08 -30.98 -0.90
CA PHE A 44 -10.94 -31.71 -2.15
C PHE A 44 -11.59 -33.06 -2.08
#